data_20c245c72a866d3db05fc545efc522c5
#
_entry.id   20c245c72a866d3db05fc545efc522c5
#
_cell.length_a   1.000
_cell.length_b   1.000
_cell.length_c   1.000
_cell.angle_alpha   90.00
_cell.angle_beta   90.00
_cell.angle_gamma   90.00
#
_symmetry.space_group_name_H-M   'P 1'
#
loop_
_entity.id
_entity.type
_entity.pdbx_description
1 polymer ?
#
loop_
_entity_poly.entity_id
_entity_poly.type
_entity_poly.pdbx_seq_one_letter_code
_entity_poly.pdbx_strand_id
1 'polypeptide(L)'
;MKIHQIIFSPTRGTQRVSEILLFMLLTFFLAYIQTTEAKGQSPCPSYGASIINGDLYCGHQEDSAFAMHSVMKFPQALYVADYLHKKGLTLSDSVLVHKDSLDAETWSPMLSIFEGARYFTFAELIEWSLQQSDNNACDLLFASCGQPDAVENYIHMLGFKDIHVRLTEKEMKKNPHRALENSATPKEMTRLLEWFYLHRDDNKILSFIWDTMADCNTGQQRIAAVLPKTAN
;
A
#
# COMPACT_ATOMS: atom_id res chain seq x y z
N MET A 1 -21.15 -16.41 23.28
CA MET A 1 -21.58 -16.00 21.93
C MET A 1 -20.77 -16.85 20.93
N LYS A 2 -21.42 -17.78 20.22
CA LYS A 2 -20.73 -18.74 19.34
C LYS A 2 -20.35 -18.03 18.03
N ILE A 3 -19.03 -17.93 17.77
CA ILE A 3 -18.52 -17.49 16.45
C ILE A 3 -18.80 -18.63 15.47
N HIS A 4 -19.64 -18.38 14.49
CA HIS A 4 -19.86 -19.32 13.40
C HIS A 4 -18.63 -19.30 12.49
N GLN A 5 -17.91 -20.41 12.43
CA GLN A 5 -16.89 -20.64 11.41
C GLN A 5 -17.58 -20.73 10.04
N ILE A 6 -17.26 -19.76 9.18
CA ILE A 6 -17.63 -19.84 7.77
C ILE A 6 -16.51 -20.62 7.08
N ILE A 7 -16.81 -21.86 6.67
CA ILE A 7 -15.88 -22.72 5.91
C ILE A 7 -16.02 -22.35 4.44
N PHE A 8 -14.96 -21.78 3.87
CA PHE A 8 -14.87 -21.56 2.43
C PHE A 8 -14.07 -22.70 1.78
N SER A 9 -14.57 -23.21 0.64
CA SER A 9 -13.80 -24.05 -0.29
C SER A 9 -13.33 -23.15 -1.45
N PRO A 10 -12.10 -22.58 -1.42
CA PRO A 10 -11.67 -21.62 -2.41
C PRO A 10 -11.00 -22.30 -3.61
N THR A 11 -11.28 -21.80 -4.80
CA THR A 11 -10.40 -21.99 -5.96
C THR A 11 -9.08 -21.22 -5.70
N ARG A 12 -7.94 -21.67 -6.27
CA ARG A 12 -6.58 -21.10 -5.99
C ARG A 12 -6.50 -19.57 -6.12
N GLY A 13 -7.33 -18.95 -6.96
CA GLY A 13 -7.37 -17.48 -7.14
C GLY A 13 -8.05 -16.73 -6.00
N THR A 14 -9.15 -17.25 -5.46
CA THR A 14 -9.90 -16.61 -4.37
C THR A 14 -9.15 -16.59 -3.04
N GLN A 15 -8.24 -17.54 -2.86
CA GLN A 15 -7.47 -17.71 -1.63
C GLN A 15 -6.38 -16.63 -1.48
N ARG A 16 -5.61 -16.33 -2.56
CA ARG A 16 -4.62 -15.23 -2.56
C ARG A 16 -5.28 -13.87 -2.34
N VAL A 17 -6.49 -13.68 -2.84
CA VAL A 17 -7.25 -12.42 -2.67
C VAL A 17 -7.62 -12.17 -1.22
N SER A 18 -8.10 -13.18 -0.50
CA SER A 18 -8.44 -13.03 0.91
C SER A 18 -7.22 -12.67 1.76
N GLU A 19 -6.04 -13.18 1.38
CA GLU A 19 -4.78 -12.91 2.08
C GLU A 19 -4.28 -11.47 1.82
N ILE A 20 -4.36 -10.98 0.58
CA ILE A 20 -3.94 -9.60 0.24
C ILE A 20 -4.92 -8.57 0.80
N LEU A 21 -6.23 -8.80 0.68
CA LEU A 21 -7.26 -7.92 1.22
C LEU A 21 -7.11 -7.78 2.75
N LEU A 22 -6.86 -8.89 3.42
CA LEU A 22 -6.67 -8.94 4.86
C LEU A 22 -5.34 -8.29 5.28
N PHE A 23 -4.26 -8.45 4.49
CA PHE A 23 -2.95 -7.87 4.76
C PHE A 23 -2.97 -6.33 4.71
N MET A 24 -3.63 -5.73 3.73
CA MET A 24 -3.73 -4.27 3.62
C MET A 24 -4.65 -3.64 4.68
N LEU A 25 -5.72 -4.31 5.08
CA LEU A 25 -6.60 -3.87 6.16
C LEU A 25 -5.87 -3.70 7.50
N LEU A 26 -4.86 -4.49 7.80
CA LEU A 26 -4.15 -4.45 9.09
C LEU A 26 -2.93 -3.53 9.13
N THR A 27 -2.40 -3.10 8.00
CA THR A 27 -1.40 -2.02 8.00
C THR A 27 -2.00 -0.72 8.53
N PHE A 28 -3.30 -0.49 8.33
CA PHE A 28 -4.05 0.60 8.98
C PHE A 28 -4.15 0.43 10.50
N PHE A 29 -4.24 -0.78 11.00
CA PHE A 29 -4.44 -1.04 12.44
C PHE A 29 -3.17 -0.81 13.28
N LEU A 30 -1.99 -1.09 12.77
CA LEU A 30 -0.75 -1.07 13.54
C LEU A 30 0.02 0.25 13.51
N ALA A 31 -0.20 1.10 12.50
CA ALA A 31 0.44 2.41 12.42
C ALA A 31 -0.06 3.37 13.52
N TYR A 32 -1.24 3.15 14.08
CA TYR A 32 -1.84 4.04 15.08
C TYR A 32 -1.38 3.78 16.53
N ILE A 33 -0.84 2.61 16.85
CA ILE A 33 -0.48 2.26 18.24
C ILE A 33 0.76 3.01 18.76
N GLN A 34 1.55 3.67 17.89
CA GLN A 34 2.84 4.26 18.30
C GLN A 34 2.83 5.76 18.60
N THR A 35 1.72 6.48 18.52
CA THR A 35 1.75 7.94 18.63
C THR A 35 0.78 8.59 19.61
N THR A 36 0.60 8.14 20.85
CA THR A 36 0.02 9.03 21.88
C THR A 36 0.38 8.63 23.30
N GLU A 37 1.47 9.17 23.82
CA GLU A 37 1.54 9.48 25.24
C GLU A 37 1.08 10.92 25.45
N ALA A 38 -0.21 11.14 25.58
CA ALA A 38 -0.81 12.35 26.14
C ALA A 38 -1.59 11.96 27.38
N LYS A 39 -1.20 12.57 28.50
CA LYS A 39 -1.73 12.32 29.83
C LYS A 39 -3.27 12.49 29.91
N GLY A 40 -3.98 11.49 30.38
CA GLY A 40 -5.22 11.68 31.13
C GLY A 40 -6.53 11.10 30.58
N GLN A 41 -6.57 10.40 29.46
CA GLN A 41 -7.70 9.55 29.05
C GLN A 41 -7.13 8.28 28.42
N SER A 42 -7.59 7.10 28.86
CA SER A 42 -7.32 5.86 28.13
C SER A 42 -7.86 6.07 26.71
N PRO A 43 -7.00 6.20 25.69
CA PRO A 43 -7.52 6.29 24.34
C PRO A 43 -8.12 4.94 24.02
N CYS A 44 -9.45 4.88 23.84
CA CYS A 44 -10.03 3.79 23.08
C CYS A 44 -9.26 3.74 21.75
N PRO A 45 -8.55 2.65 21.42
CA PRO A 45 -7.87 2.58 20.14
C PRO A 45 -8.93 2.71 19.05
N SER A 46 -8.91 3.82 18.31
CA SER A 46 -9.79 3.96 17.16
C SER A 46 -9.24 3.09 16.04
N TYR A 47 -10.04 2.18 15.54
CA TYR A 47 -9.72 1.37 14.38
C TYR A 47 -10.89 1.41 13.40
N GLY A 48 -10.56 1.29 12.13
CA GLY A 48 -11.55 1.11 11.07
C GLY A 48 -11.28 -0.17 10.30
N ALA A 49 -12.30 -0.83 9.84
CA ALA A 49 -12.21 -2.02 9.01
C ALA A 49 -13.34 -2.04 7.98
N SER A 50 -13.06 -2.60 6.82
CA SER A 50 -14.06 -2.86 5.78
C SER A 50 -13.72 -4.17 5.08
N ILE A 51 -14.71 -4.99 4.82
CA ILE A 51 -14.59 -6.29 4.16
C ILE A 51 -15.64 -6.37 3.07
N ILE A 52 -15.20 -6.74 1.85
CA ILE A 52 -16.06 -7.07 0.72
C ILE A 52 -15.82 -8.54 0.33
N ASN A 53 -16.90 -9.29 0.14
CA ASN A 53 -16.86 -10.65 -0.40
C ASN A 53 -18.11 -10.87 -1.25
N GLY A 54 -18.02 -10.59 -2.54
CA GLY A 54 -19.18 -10.54 -3.43
C GLY A 54 -20.21 -9.53 -2.92
N ASP A 55 -21.45 -9.98 -2.68
CA ASP A 55 -22.52 -9.13 -2.17
C ASP A 55 -22.46 -8.86 -0.66
N LEU A 56 -21.55 -9.53 0.06
CA LEU A 56 -21.38 -9.31 1.48
C LEU A 56 -20.46 -8.11 1.73
N TYR A 57 -20.99 -7.13 2.44
CA TYR A 57 -20.23 -5.98 2.94
C TYR A 57 -20.34 -5.92 4.47
N CYS A 58 -19.22 -5.69 5.14
CA CYS A 58 -19.16 -5.49 6.58
C CYS A 58 -18.12 -4.41 6.90
N GLY A 59 -18.49 -3.44 7.72
CA GLY A 59 -17.60 -2.33 8.08
C GLY A 59 -17.71 -1.94 9.55
N HIS A 60 -16.63 -1.34 10.07
CA HIS A 60 -16.56 -0.69 11.35
C HIS A 60 -15.76 0.60 11.20
N GLN A 61 -16.35 1.75 11.54
CA GLN A 61 -15.77 3.07 11.29
C GLN A 61 -15.24 3.23 9.85
N GLU A 62 -15.89 2.56 8.92
CA GLU A 62 -15.43 2.43 7.53
C GLU A 62 -15.43 3.73 6.75
N ASP A 63 -16.20 4.73 7.18
CA ASP A 63 -16.26 6.07 6.59
C ASP A 63 -15.34 7.08 7.35
N SER A 64 -14.63 6.64 8.39
CA SER A 64 -13.66 7.49 9.09
C SER A 64 -12.32 7.53 8.37
N ALA A 65 -11.71 8.71 8.30
CA ALA A 65 -10.38 8.87 7.69
C ALA A 65 -9.27 8.44 8.66
N PHE A 66 -8.34 7.62 8.19
CA PHE A 66 -7.15 7.17 8.90
C PHE A 66 -5.89 7.52 8.12
N ALA A 67 -4.78 7.80 8.82
CA ALA A 67 -3.49 7.99 8.18
C ALA A 67 -3.04 6.71 7.49
N MET A 68 -2.71 6.81 6.20
CA MET A 68 -2.29 5.65 5.40
C MET A 68 -0.86 5.18 5.73
N HIS A 69 0.04 6.09 6.10
CA HIS A 69 1.46 5.76 6.17
C HIS A 69 1.90 5.03 4.89
N SER A 70 2.60 3.90 5.02
CA SER A 70 3.06 3.13 3.85
C SER A 70 1.95 2.51 2.99
N VAL A 71 0.69 2.50 3.43
CA VAL A 71 -0.42 2.05 2.58
C VAL A 71 -0.58 2.92 1.33
N MET A 72 -0.15 4.19 1.38
CA MET A 72 -0.16 5.10 0.21
C MET A 72 0.67 4.58 -0.97
N LYS A 73 1.63 3.69 -0.75
CA LYS A 73 2.46 3.10 -1.80
C LYS A 73 1.66 2.25 -2.78
N PHE A 74 0.53 1.69 -2.34
CA PHE A 74 -0.38 0.96 -3.22
C PHE A 74 -1.09 1.87 -4.24
N PRO A 75 -1.85 2.90 -3.87
CA PRO A 75 -2.40 3.84 -4.85
C PRO A 75 -1.32 4.51 -5.70
N GLN A 76 -0.12 4.77 -5.17
CA GLN A 76 1.01 5.25 -5.94
C GLN A 76 1.40 4.25 -7.04
N ALA A 77 1.52 2.95 -6.73
CA ALA A 77 1.88 1.93 -7.70
C ALA A 77 0.85 1.83 -8.85
N LEU A 78 -0.44 1.97 -8.56
CA LEU A 78 -1.49 2.01 -9.58
C LEU A 78 -1.34 3.23 -10.51
N TYR A 79 -1.04 4.40 -9.95
CA TYR A 79 -0.74 5.59 -10.75
C TYR A 79 0.53 5.40 -11.60
N VAL A 80 1.58 4.79 -11.05
CA VAL A 80 2.82 4.48 -11.81
C VAL A 80 2.50 3.59 -13.00
N ALA A 81 1.65 2.58 -12.84
CA ALA A 81 1.21 1.73 -13.94
C ALA A 81 0.53 2.53 -15.07
N ASP A 82 -0.39 3.43 -14.72
CA ASP A 82 -1.05 4.32 -15.67
C ASP A 82 -0.07 5.28 -16.36
N TYR A 83 0.86 5.86 -15.57
CA TYR A 83 1.89 6.75 -16.09
C TYR A 83 2.80 6.05 -17.11
N LEU A 84 3.34 4.88 -16.77
CA LEU A 84 4.21 4.10 -17.67
C LEU A 84 3.46 3.74 -18.95
N HIS A 85 2.22 3.28 -18.84
CA HIS A 85 1.39 2.97 -20.00
C HIS A 85 1.18 4.19 -20.92
N LYS A 86 0.78 5.33 -20.35
CA LYS A 86 0.56 6.59 -21.10
C LYS A 86 1.83 7.15 -21.77
N LYS A 87 3.00 6.90 -21.19
CA LYS A 87 4.29 7.34 -21.71
C LYS A 87 4.93 6.34 -22.67
N GLY A 88 4.33 5.16 -22.86
CA GLY A 88 4.93 4.07 -23.63
C GLY A 88 6.19 3.49 -22.99
N LEU A 89 6.33 3.65 -21.67
CA LEU A 89 7.40 3.09 -20.86
C LEU A 89 7.01 1.69 -20.37
N THR A 90 8.03 0.93 -20.01
CA THR A 90 7.89 -0.45 -19.53
C THR A 90 8.50 -0.61 -18.13
N LEU A 91 8.24 -1.71 -17.50
CA LEU A 91 8.87 -2.10 -16.23
C LEU A 91 10.40 -2.20 -16.31
N SER A 92 10.96 -2.45 -17.53
CA SER A 92 12.40 -2.56 -17.77
C SER A 92 13.09 -1.21 -17.98
N ASP A 93 12.34 -0.13 -18.20
CA ASP A 93 12.91 1.20 -18.25
C ASP A 93 13.45 1.58 -16.88
N SER A 94 14.50 2.38 -16.82
CA SER A 94 15.27 2.58 -15.60
C SER A 94 15.58 4.05 -15.32
N VAL A 95 15.81 4.33 -14.05
CA VAL A 95 16.19 5.64 -13.52
C VAL A 95 17.60 5.54 -12.93
N LEU A 96 18.47 6.49 -13.25
CA LEU A 96 19.79 6.60 -12.60
C LEU A 96 19.60 7.19 -11.20
N VAL A 97 20.05 6.45 -10.20
CA VAL A 97 19.95 6.83 -8.80
C VAL A 97 21.35 6.98 -8.21
N HIS A 98 21.62 8.13 -7.63
CA HIS A 98 22.84 8.39 -6.87
C HIS A 98 22.57 8.18 -5.39
N LYS A 99 23.36 7.33 -4.73
CA LYS A 99 23.16 6.97 -3.31
C LYS A 99 23.19 8.19 -2.37
N ASP A 100 24.04 9.16 -2.65
CA ASP A 100 24.18 10.40 -1.89
C ASP A 100 22.99 11.37 -2.01
N SER A 101 22.11 11.16 -3.02
CA SER A 101 20.87 11.91 -3.16
C SER A 101 19.71 11.36 -2.33
N LEU A 102 19.86 10.17 -1.76
CA LEU A 102 18.84 9.47 -1.00
C LEU A 102 18.89 9.84 0.50
N ASP A 103 17.77 9.69 1.19
CA ASP A 103 17.71 9.88 2.63
C ASP A 103 18.28 8.65 3.35
N ALA A 104 19.49 8.80 3.92
CA ALA A 104 20.18 7.73 4.63
C ALA A 104 19.57 7.39 6.00
N GLU A 105 18.72 8.25 6.54
CA GLU A 105 18.13 8.10 7.88
C GLU A 105 16.69 7.56 7.85
N THR A 106 16.14 7.29 6.66
CA THR A 106 14.81 6.70 6.52
C THR A 106 14.88 5.17 6.44
N TRP A 107 13.73 4.50 6.64
CA TRP A 107 13.64 3.08 6.35
C TRP A 107 13.80 2.82 4.84
N SER A 108 14.95 2.29 4.47
CA SER A 108 15.28 2.04 3.07
C SER A 108 16.29 0.90 2.91
N PRO A 109 15.84 -0.36 2.90
CA PRO A 109 16.70 -1.51 2.69
C PRO A 109 17.47 -1.47 1.36
N MET A 110 16.94 -0.81 0.32
CA MET A 110 17.64 -0.67 -0.96
C MET A 110 18.99 0.04 -0.85
N LEU A 111 19.22 0.86 0.18
CA LEU A 111 20.51 1.53 0.40
C LEU A 111 21.66 0.55 0.62
N SER A 112 21.39 -0.67 1.06
CA SER A 112 22.40 -1.68 1.35
C SER A 112 22.92 -2.43 0.12
N ILE A 113 22.25 -2.30 -1.04
CA ILE A 113 22.56 -3.14 -2.21
C ILE A 113 23.40 -2.46 -3.28
N PHE A 114 23.79 -1.20 -3.10
CA PHE A 114 24.64 -0.49 -4.06
C PHE A 114 25.46 0.62 -3.40
N GLU A 115 26.54 1.03 -4.12
CA GLU A 115 27.37 2.16 -3.78
C GLU A 115 27.46 3.10 -4.99
N GLY A 116 27.70 4.39 -4.73
CA GLY A 116 27.84 5.41 -5.77
C GLY A 116 26.54 5.64 -6.55
N ALA A 117 26.49 5.23 -7.80
CA ALA A 117 25.34 5.38 -8.67
C ALA A 117 24.95 4.04 -9.32
N ARG A 118 23.64 3.81 -9.46
CA ARG A 118 23.08 2.61 -10.10
C ARG A 118 21.81 2.95 -10.87
N TYR A 119 21.59 2.25 -11.98
CA TYR A 119 20.30 2.23 -12.65
C TYR A 119 19.36 1.25 -11.93
N PHE A 120 18.17 1.73 -11.57
CA PHE A 120 17.07 0.93 -11.06
C PHE A 120 15.93 0.93 -12.08
N THR A 121 15.43 -0.25 -12.42
CA THR A 121 14.24 -0.38 -13.26
C THR A 121 12.98 0.03 -12.49
N PHE A 122 11.91 0.39 -13.20
CA PHE A 122 10.61 0.63 -12.55
C PHE A 122 10.10 -0.62 -11.83
N ALA A 123 10.38 -1.83 -12.37
CA ALA A 123 10.08 -3.07 -11.67
C ALA A 123 10.76 -3.12 -10.29
N GLU A 124 12.08 -2.93 -10.24
CA GLU A 124 12.83 -2.93 -8.98
C GLU A 124 12.32 -1.87 -7.99
N LEU A 125 12.03 -0.65 -8.44
CA LEU A 125 11.51 0.41 -7.57
C LEU A 125 10.13 0.07 -7.00
N ILE A 126 9.23 -0.52 -7.80
CA ILE A 126 7.92 -0.98 -7.34
C ILE A 126 8.07 -2.13 -6.34
N GLU A 127 8.95 -3.09 -6.60
CA GLU A 127 9.23 -4.19 -5.66
C GLU A 127 9.77 -3.68 -4.32
N TRP A 128 10.79 -2.82 -4.33
CA TRP A 128 11.32 -2.21 -3.10
C TRP A 128 10.25 -1.44 -2.34
N SER A 129 9.44 -0.64 -3.05
CA SER A 129 8.38 0.16 -2.44
C SER A 129 7.29 -0.72 -1.80
N LEU A 130 6.78 -1.73 -2.52
CA LEU A 130 5.63 -2.53 -2.08
C LEU A 130 6.03 -3.67 -1.14
N GLN A 131 7.07 -4.46 -1.46
CA GLN A 131 7.44 -5.64 -0.67
C GLN A 131 8.23 -5.30 0.58
N GLN A 132 9.16 -4.32 0.48
CA GLN A 132 10.03 -3.94 1.59
C GLN A 132 9.59 -2.65 2.27
N SER A 133 8.53 -2.02 1.75
CA SER A 133 8.07 -0.71 2.24
C SER A 133 9.16 0.37 2.22
N ASP A 134 10.08 0.30 1.24
CA ASP A 134 11.22 1.19 1.11
C ASP A 134 10.79 2.63 0.82
N ASN A 135 11.22 3.58 1.65
CA ASN A 135 10.78 4.96 1.56
C ASN A 135 11.51 5.73 0.45
N ASN A 136 12.81 5.44 0.22
CA ASN A 136 13.51 6.05 -0.90
C ASN A 136 12.97 5.56 -2.25
N ALA A 137 12.64 4.27 -2.38
CA ALA A 137 12.02 3.75 -3.59
C ALA A 137 10.66 4.42 -3.86
N CYS A 138 9.84 4.62 -2.84
CA CYS A 138 8.60 5.38 -2.93
C CYS A 138 8.84 6.81 -3.43
N ASP A 139 9.77 7.54 -2.80
CA ASP A 139 10.06 8.92 -3.17
C ASP A 139 10.71 9.03 -4.57
N LEU A 140 11.49 8.04 -5.01
CA LEU A 140 12.00 7.95 -6.38
C LEU A 140 10.88 7.75 -7.41
N LEU A 141 9.85 6.95 -7.09
CA LEU A 141 8.68 6.80 -7.95
C LEU A 141 7.90 8.12 -8.05
N PHE A 142 7.73 8.88 -6.94
CA PHE A 142 7.16 10.22 -6.99
C PHE A 142 7.99 11.17 -7.88
N ALA A 143 9.30 11.17 -7.71
CA ALA A 143 10.18 12.04 -8.50
C ALA A 143 10.17 11.71 -10.00
N SER A 144 10.02 10.43 -10.36
CA SER A 144 10.13 9.94 -11.72
C SER A 144 8.81 9.97 -12.49
N CYS A 145 7.69 9.71 -11.82
CA CYS A 145 6.40 9.52 -12.48
C CYS A 145 5.41 10.66 -12.21
N GLY A 146 5.50 11.34 -11.08
CA GLY A 146 4.61 12.45 -10.70
C GLY A 146 4.46 12.57 -9.21
N GLN A 147 4.29 13.79 -8.75
CA GLN A 147 4.19 14.14 -7.34
C GLN A 147 2.89 13.60 -6.69
N PRO A 148 2.74 13.64 -5.36
CA PRO A 148 1.58 13.12 -4.64
C PRO A 148 0.22 13.55 -5.18
N ASP A 149 0.09 14.82 -5.61
CA ASP A 149 -1.13 15.36 -6.20
C ASP A 149 -1.53 14.65 -7.51
N ALA A 150 -0.57 14.20 -8.29
CA ALA A 150 -0.86 13.43 -9.51
C ALA A 150 -1.44 12.05 -9.17
N VAL A 151 -0.95 11.41 -8.09
CA VAL A 151 -1.52 10.16 -7.56
C VAL A 151 -2.95 10.39 -7.06
N GLU A 152 -3.17 11.40 -6.20
CA GLU A 152 -4.50 11.75 -5.70
C GLU A 152 -5.48 11.99 -6.85
N ASN A 153 -5.09 12.80 -7.83
CA ASN A 153 -5.95 13.12 -8.98
C ASN A 153 -6.30 11.86 -9.78
N TYR A 154 -5.35 10.96 -9.99
CA TYR A 154 -5.59 9.69 -10.70
C TYR A 154 -6.59 8.82 -9.94
N ILE A 155 -6.40 8.62 -8.65
CA ILE A 155 -7.29 7.82 -7.80
C ILE A 155 -8.69 8.44 -7.75
N HIS A 156 -8.77 9.77 -7.68
CA HIS A 156 -10.04 10.50 -7.76
C HIS A 156 -10.74 10.35 -9.12
N MET A 157 -9.99 10.30 -10.23
CA MET A 157 -10.58 10.01 -11.56
C MET A 157 -11.15 8.60 -11.65
N LEU A 158 -10.57 7.62 -10.96
CA LEU A 158 -11.13 6.27 -10.83
C LEU A 158 -12.41 6.21 -9.97
N GLY A 159 -12.76 7.29 -9.27
CA GLY A 159 -13.98 7.39 -8.45
C GLY A 159 -13.77 7.24 -6.94
N PHE A 160 -12.53 7.10 -6.47
CA PHE A 160 -12.19 6.92 -5.04
C PHE A 160 -11.82 8.26 -4.40
N LYS A 161 -12.83 8.99 -3.91
CA LYS A 161 -12.68 10.39 -3.47
C LYS A 161 -12.14 10.55 -2.04
N ASP A 162 -12.27 9.53 -1.20
CA ASP A 162 -11.85 9.56 0.20
C ASP A 162 -10.46 8.92 0.39
N ILE A 163 -9.63 8.92 -0.67
CA ILE A 163 -8.20 8.57 -0.63
C ILE A 163 -7.41 9.82 -0.99
N HIS A 164 -6.58 10.29 -0.06
CA HIS A 164 -5.78 11.50 -0.19
C HIS A 164 -4.29 11.18 -0.13
N VAL A 165 -3.54 11.60 -1.15
CA VAL A 165 -2.09 11.44 -1.24
C VAL A 165 -1.47 12.81 -1.51
N ARG A 166 -0.92 13.46 -0.48
CA ARG A 166 -0.47 14.85 -0.52
C ARG A 166 0.99 15.05 -0.14
N LEU A 167 1.60 14.04 0.49
CA LEU A 167 2.96 14.11 1.00
C LEU A 167 3.77 12.92 0.52
N THR A 168 5.04 13.15 0.22
CA THR A 168 6.07 12.13 0.05
C THR A 168 6.49 11.53 1.40
N GLU A 169 7.23 10.43 1.40
CA GLU A 169 7.79 9.84 2.63
C GLU A 169 8.73 10.82 3.34
N LYS A 170 9.54 11.55 2.58
CA LYS A 170 10.44 12.58 3.09
C LYS A 170 9.70 13.73 3.77
N GLU A 171 8.56 14.15 3.23
CA GLU A 171 7.74 15.21 3.82
C GLU A 171 7.04 14.75 5.10
N MET A 172 6.52 13.53 5.13
CA MET A 172 5.94 12.94 6.35
C MET A 172 6.99 12.78 7.46
N LYS A 173 8.21 12.34 7.11
CA LYS A 173 9.33 12.24 8.07
C LYS A 173 9.68 13.59 8.69
N LYS A 174 9.72 14.66 7.87
CA LYS A 174 10.02 16.02 8.36
C LYS A 174 8.97 16.56 9.32
N ASN A 175 7.72 16.21 9.12
CA ASN A 175 6.62 16.65 9.96
C ASN A 175 5.58 15.53 10.18
N PRO A 176 5.82 14.64 11.17
CA PRO A 176 4.93 13.51 11.46
C PRO A 176 3.48 13.91 11.80
N HIS A 177 3.25 15.15 12.29
CA HIS A 177 1.91 15.64 12.58
C HIS A 177 1.05 15.82 11.32
N ARG A 178 1.66 15.90 10.15
CA ARG A 178 0.97 15.99 8.86
C ARG A 178 0.60 14.62 8.27
N ALA A 179 0.93 13.52 8.93
CA ALA A 179 0.69 12.17 8.38
C ALA A 179 -0.77 11.90 7.96
N LEU A 180 -1.74 12.58 8.60
CA LEU A 180 -3.16 12.51 8.24
C LEU A 180 -3.50 13.19 6.90
N GLU A 181 -2.58 13.96 6.31
CA GLU A 181 -2.77 14.49 4.96
C GLU A 181 -2.69 13.38 3.90
N ASN A 182 -1.97 12.28 4.21
CA ASN A 182 -2.07 11.03 3.47
C ASN A 182 -3.07 10.13 4.20
N SER A 183 -4.33 10.20 3.84
CA SER A 183 -5.40 9.49 4.53
C SER A 183 -6.34 8.78 3.58
N ALA A 184 -6.99 7.74 4.09
CA ALA A 184 -8.07 7.07 3.39
C ALA A 184 -9.12 6.56 4.38
N THR A 185 -10.34 6.34 3.88
CA THR A 185 -11.33 5.56 4.62
C THR A 185 -11.13 4.07 4.34
N PRO A 186 -11.35 3.17 5.31
CA PRO A 186 -11.32 1.72 5.10
C PRO A 186 -12.19 1.27 3.93
N LYS A 187 -13.38 1.86 3.82
CA LYS A 187 -14.32 1.58 2.74
C LYS A 187 -13.75 1.89 1.35
N GLU A 188 -13.20 3.08 1.16
CA GLU A 188 -12.65 3.48 -0.15
C GLU A 188 -11.40 2.65 -0.49
N MET A 189 -10.54 2.35 0.50
CA MET A 189 -9.38 1.51 0.25
C MET A 189 -9.77 0.08 -0.11
N THR A 190 -10.79 -0.49 0.53
CA THR A 190 -11.32 -1.82 0.20
C THR A 190 -11.92 -1.83 -1.20
N ARG A 191 -12.67 -0.79 -1.59
CA ARG A 191 -13.21 -0.64 -2.95
C ARG A 191 -12.10 -0.49 -4.00
N LEU A 192 -11.03 0.25 -3.69
CA LEU A 192 -9.87 0.36 -4.58
C LEU A 192 -9.16 -0.99 -4.76
N LEU A 193 -9.03 -1.79 -3.69
CA LEU A 193 -8.48 -3.15 -3.77
C LEU A 193 -9.36 -4.08 -4.62
N GLU A 194 -10.68 -4.01 -4.45
CA GLU A 194 -11.62 -4.76 -5.26
C GLU A 194 -11.52 -4.36 -6.74
N TRP A 195 -11.51 -3.06 -7.02
CA TRP A 195 -11.29 -2.55 -8.37
C TRP A 195 -9.99 -3.09 -8.96
N PHE A 196 -8.89 -3.02 -8.23
CA PHE A 196 -7.58 -3.53 -8.67
C PHE A 196 -7.63 -5.05 -8.92
N TYR A 197 -8.27 -5.80 -8.04
CA TYR A 197 -8.45 -7.24 -8.22
C TYR A 197 -9.14 -7.57 -9.54
N LEU A 198 -10.18 -6.83 -9.89
CA LEU A 198 -10.95 -7.04 -11.12
C LEU A 198 -10.17 -6.64 -12.38
N HIS A 199 -9.23 -5.68 -12.27
CA HIS A 199 -8.45 -5.13 -13.38
C HIS A 199 -6.99 -5.60 -13.42
N ARG A 200 -6.57 -6.47 -12.49
CA ARG A 200 -5.16 -6.90 -12.36
C ARG A 200 -4.55 -7.53 -13.61
N ASP A 201 -5.38 -8.10 -14.46
CA ASP A 201 -4.98 -8.78 -15.69
C ASP A 201 -5.12 -7.90 -16.95
N ASP A 202 -5.57 -6.65 -16.82
CA ASP A 202 -5.81 -5.73 -17.94
C ASP A 202 -4.53 -5.38 -18.70
N ASN A 203 -3.39 -5.37 -18.01
CA ASN A 203 -2.08 -5.17 -18.61
C ASN A 203 -0.95 -5.77 -17.76
N LYS A 204 0.23 -5.94 -18.38
CA LYS A 204 1.39 -6.57 -17.74
C LYS A 204 1.90 -5.84 -16.49
N ILE A 205 1.71 -4.52 -16.40
CA ILE A 205 2.19 -3.74 -15.25
C ILE A 205 1.26 -3.97 -14.05
N LEU A 206 -0.04 -4.01 -14.26
CA LEU A 206 -0.99 -4.34 -13.21
C LEU A 206 -0.83 -5.78 -12.70
N SER A 207 -0.63 -6.74 -13.64
CA SER A 207 -0.32 -8.13 -13.25
C SER A 207 0.96 -8.22 -12.42
N PHE A 208 2.00 -7.49 -12.81
CA PHE A 208 3.25 -7.42 -12.05
C PHE A 208 3.06 -6.84 -10.65
N ILE A 209 2.29 -5.75 -10.50
CA ILE A 209 1.97 -5.16 -9.20
C ILE A 209 1.20 -6.16 -8.33
N TRP A 210 0.25 -6.90 -8.95
CA TRP A 210 -0.48 -7.95 -8.24
C TRP A 210 0.44 -9.04 -7.70
N ASP A 211 1.32 -9.59 -8.55
CA ASP A 211 2.27 -10.64 -8.16
C ASP A 211 3.24 -10.12 -7.11
N THR A 212 3.75 -8.89 -7.26
CA THR A 212 4.63 -8.23 -6.28
C THR A 212 3.96 -8.13 -4.90
N MET A 213 2.69 -7.74 -4.84
CA MET A 213 1.93 -7.66 -3.60
C MET A 213 1.62 -9.05 -3.02
N ALA A 214 1.32 -10.04 -3.87
CA ALA A 214 1.04 -11.41 -3.45
C ALA A 214 2.27 -12.10 -2.85
N ASP A 215 3.45 -11.78 -3.35
CA ASP A 215 4.74 -12.34 -2.89
C ASP A 215 5.35 -11.51 -1.74
N CYS A 216 4.63 -10.51 -1.20
CA CYS A 216 5.09 -9.73 -0.07
C CYS A 216 5.28 -10.61 1.16
N ASN A 217 6.49 -10.58 1.73
CA ASN A 217 6.85 -11.35 2.91
C ASN A 217 7.11 -10.49 4.16
N THR A 218 6.91 -9.19 4.09
CA THR A 218 6.95 -8.30 5.25
C THR A 218 5.65 -8.43 6.06
N GLY A 219 5.73 -8.25 7.38
CA GLY A 219 4.55 -8.30 8.25
C GLY A 219 3.95 -9.70 8.48
N GLN A 220 4.66 -10.79 8.15
CA GLN A 220 4.21 -12.17 8.34
C GLN A 220 3.77 -12.51 9.78
N GLN A 221 4.28 -11.78 10.77
CA GLN A 221 3.93 -11.95 12.18
C GLN A 221 2.62 -11.23 12.58
N ARG A 222 1.96 -10.57 11.63
CA ARG A 222 0.73 -9.82 11.85
C ARG A 222 -0.48 -10.69 11.48
N ILE A 223 -1.25 -10.32 10.45
CA ILE A 223 -2.46 -11.07 10.05
C ILE A 223 -2.12 -12.45 9.51
N ALA A 224 -1.08 -12.56 8.70
CA ALA A 224 -0.68 -13.85 8.15
C ALA A 224 -0.44 -14.90 9.24
N ALA A 225 0.01 -14.45 10.43
CA ALA A 225 0.23 -15.34 11.59
C ALA A 225 -1.06 -15.93 12.18
N VAL A 226 -2.21 -15.28 12.00
CA VAL A 226 -3.50 -15.69 12.58
C VAL A 226 -4.48 -16.25 11.56
N LEU A 227 -4.12 -16.19 10.26
CA LEU A 227 -4.89 -16.85 9.23
C LEU A 227 -4.73 -18.37 9.28
N PRO A 228 -5.80 -19.13 8.96
CA PRO A 228 -5.67 -20.59 8.82
C PRO A 228 -4.59 -20.90 7.77
N LYS A 229 -3.59 -21.66 8.17
CA LYS A 229 -2.65 -22.24 7.19
C LYS A 229 -3.46 -23.22 6.36
N THR A 230 -3.68 -22.91 5.10
CA THR A 230 -4.29 -23.85 4.16
C THR A 230 -3.40 -25.07 4.08
N ALA A 231 -3.98 -26.22 4.37
CA ALA A 231 -3.31 -27.49 4.12
C ALA A 231 -2.97 -27.56 2.62
N ASN A 232 -1.70 -27.80 2.32
CA ASN A 232 -1.20 -28.07 0.97
C ASN A 232 -1.87 -29.33 0.41
#